data_0eb3b495f85dc9f01cc0ce21c526e8f8
#
_entry.id   0eb3b495f85dc9f01cc0ce21c526e8f8
#
_cell.length_a   1.000
_cell.length_b   1.000
_cell.length_c   1.000
_cell.angle_alpha   90.00
_cell.angle_beta   90.00
_cell.angle_gamma   90.00
#
_symmetry.space_group_name_H-M   'P 1'
#
loop_
_entity.id
_entity.type
_entity.pdbx_description
1 polymer ?
#
loop_
_entity_poly.entity_id
_entity_poly.type
_entity_poly.pdbx_seq_one_letter_code
_entity_poly.pdbx_strand_id
1 'polypeptide(L)'
;MSAAVAPARHLLRAKDLADARYREPLTVADLARAAGLSPAHFSREFRRTFGETPHAYLLTRRLERAAALLRATDRSVADICVSVGLTSVGSFTTSFRRMFGTTPTAYRAAFPPAATWAQV
;
A
#
# COMPACT_ATOMS: atom_id res chain seq x y z
N MET A 1 -10.09 -17.20 26.81
CA MET A 1 -10.04 -17.16 26.41
C MET A 1 -9.95 -16.84 25.25
N SER A 2 -9.89 -17.22 24.67
CA SER A 2 -10.00 -17.15 23.44
C SER A 2 -10.60 -15.97 22.96
N ALA A 3 -11.07 -15.24 23.67
CA ALA A 3 -11.67 -14.01 23.29
C ALA A 3 -10.71 -13.11 22.55
N ALA A 4 -9.46 -13.40 22.67
CA ALA A 4 -8.46 -12.61 21.98
C ALA A 4 -8.58 -12.72 20.47
N VAL A 5 -9.26 -13.74 19.98
CA VAL A 5 -9.36 -13.94 18.54
C VAL A 5 -10.50 -13.15 17.94
N ALA A 6 -11.59 -13.03 18.65
CA ALA A 6 -12.78 -12.42 18.13
C ALA A 6 -12.63 -10.96 17.71
N PRO A 7 -11.89 -10.12 18.46
CA PRO A 7 -11.82 -8.70 18.14
C PRO A 7 -11.19 -8.39 16.80
N ALA A 8 -10.41 -9.31 16.25
CA ALA A 8 -9.71 -9.03 15.01
C ALA A 8 -10.61 -9.05 13.78
N ARG A 9 -11.82 -9.62 13.89
CA ARG A 9 -12.67 -9.80 12.72
C ARG A 9 -13.04 -8.48 12.03
N HIS A 10 -13.45 -7.48 12.80
CA HIS A 10 -13.82 -6.20 12.19
C HIS A 10 -12.61 -5.45 11.68
N LEU A 11 -11.46 -5.65 12.33
CA LEU A 11 -10.21 -5.06 11.82
C LEU A 11 -9.77 -5.75 10.54
N LEU A 12 -9.99 -7.05 10.42
CA LEU A 12 -9.69 -7.79 9.20
C LEU A 12 -10.54 -7.30 8.04
N ARG A 13 -11.81 -6.93 8.30
CA ARG A 13 -12.65 -6.36 7.25
C ARG A 13 -12.05 -5.07 6.70
N ALA A 14 -11.54 -4.21 7.57
CA ALA A 14 -10.90 -2.98 7.14
C ALA A 14 -9.62 -3.28 6.36
N LYS A 15 -8.83 -4.23 6.84
CA LYS A 15 -7.61 -4.64 6.17
C LYS A 15 -7.91 -5.22 4.78
N ASP A 16 -8.93 -6.05 4.68
CA ASP A 16 -9.35 -6.62 3.41
C ASP A 16 -9.82 -5.54 2.44
N LEU A 17 -10.52 -4.53 2.95
CA LEU A 17 -10.94 -3.40 2.12
C LEU A 17 -9.72 -2.67 1.56
N ALA A 18 -8.72 -2.41 2.40
CA ALA A 18 -7.50 -1.77 1.96
C ALA A 18 -6.78 -2.61 0.89
N ASP A 19 -6.69 -3.91 1.12
CA ASP A 19 -6.04 -4.83 0.17
C ASP A 19 -6.76 -4.89 -1.17
N ALA A 20 -8.08 -4.83 -1.14
CA ALA A 20 -8.90 -4.94 -2.35
C ALA A 20 -8.98 -3.63 -3.12
N ARG A 21 -8.93 -2.49 -2.42
CA ARG A 21 -9.23 -1.20 -3.03
C ARG A 21 -8.15 -0.15 -2.77
N TYR A 22 -6.90 -0.56 -2.60
CA TYR A 22 -5.81 0.38 -2.31
C TYR A 22 -5.62 1.44 -3.39
N ARG A 23 -6.05 1.18 -4.63
CA ARG A 23 -5.92 2.13 -5.74
C ARG A 23 -6.89 3.29 -5.65
N GLU A 24 -7.93 3.16 -4.84
CA GLU A 24 -8.92 4.21 -4.67
C GLU A 24 -8.44 5.19 -3.61
N PRO A 25 -8.99 6.41 -3.57
CA PRO A 25 -8.59 7.41 -2.59
C PRO A 25 -9.18 7.10 -1.20
N LEU A 26 -8.83 5.94 -0.67
CA LEU A 26 -9.30 5.52 0.65
C LEU A 26 -8.64 6.35 1.74
N THR A 27 -9.42 6.73 2.73
CA THR A 27 -8.93 7.43 3.90
C THR A 27 -9.00 6.51 5.12
N VAL A 28 -8.32 6.90 6.20
CA VAL A 28 -8.44 6.18 7.46
C VAL A 28 -9.89 6.17 7.93
N ALA A 29 -10.63 7.26 7.68
CA ALA A 29 -12.04 7.31 8.04
C ALA A 29 -12.86 6.26 7.30
N ASP A 30 -12.57 6.01 6.03
CA ASP A 30 -13.26 4.97 5.26
C ASP A 30 -13.01 3.58 5.85
N LEU A 31 -11.77 3.31 6.22
CA LEU A 31 -11.40 2.04 6.81
C LEU A 31 -12.03 1.86 8.19
N ALA A 32 -12.03 2.93 8.98
CA ALA A 32 -12.65 2.92 10.30
C ALA A 32 -14.14 2.63 10.20
N ARG A 33 -14.81 3.22 9.20
CA ARG A 33 -16.23 2.97 8.97
C ARG A 33 -16.48 1.52 8.65
N ALA A 34 -15.62 0.91 7.84
CA ALA A 34 -15.73 -0.51 7.52
C ALA A 34 -15.58 -1.39 8.76
N ALA A 35 -14.80 -0.94 9.72
CA ALA A 35 -14.62 -1.65 10.99
C ALA A 35 -15.69 -1.32 12.02
N GLY A 36 -16.53 -0.30 11.74
CA GLY A 36 -17.55 0.12 12.71
C GLY A 36 -16.99 0.89 13.89
N LEU A 37 -15.86 1.56 13.73
CA LEU A 37 -15.18 2.27 14.81
C LEU A 37 -14.94 3.71 14.43
N SER A 38 -14.72 4.57 15.43
CA SER A 38 -14.26 5.92 15.17
C SER A 38 -12.82 5.87 14.62
N PRO A 39 -12.40 6.89 13.85
CA PRO A 39 -11.05 6.89 13.31
C PRO A 39 -9.95 6.73 14.36
N ALA A 40 -10.07 7.44 15.48
CA ALA A 40 -9.07 7.36 16.55
C ALA A 40 -9.01 5.97 17.17
N HIS A 41 -10.17 5.41 17.49
CA HIS A 41 -10.23 4.07 18.09
C HIS A 41 -9.72 3.03 17.09
N PHE A 42 -10.15 3.15 15.84
CA PHE A 42 -9.71 2.24 14.78
C PHE A 42 -8.19 2.26 14.64
N SER A 43 -7.59 3.46 14.57
CA SER A 43 -6.14 3.57 14.39
C SER A 43 -5.38 2.89 15.54
N ARG A 44 -5.83 3.10 16.77
CA ARG A 44 -5.19 2.47 17.93
C ARG A 44 -5.31 0.95 17.89
N GLU A 45 -6.51 0.44 17.60
CA GLU A 45 -6.73 -1.00 17.58
C GLU A 45 -6.01 -1.66 16.41
N PHE A 46 -6.01 -1.02 15.25
CA PHE A 46 -5.32 -1.53 14.08
C PHE A 46 -3.82 -1.65 14.36
N ARG A 47 -3.23 -0.59 14.91
CA ARG A 47 -1.80 -0.61 15.23
C ARG A 47 -1.47 -1.66 16.30
N ARG A 48 -2.34 -1.81 17.29
CA ARG A 48 -2.13 -2.80 18.34
C ARG A 48 -2.16 -4.22 17.75
N THR A 49 -3.06 -4.46 16.83
CA THR A 49 -3.28 -5.80 16.27
C THR A 49 -2.26 -6.15 15.19
N PHE A 50 -1.96 -5.20 14.30
CA PHE A 50 -1.12 -5.48 13.12
C PHE A 50 0.28 -4.86 13.19
N GLY A 51 0.58 -4.09 14.20
CA GLY A 51 1.93 -3.55 14.37
C GLY A 51 2.21 -2.26 13.62
N GLU A 52 1.29 -1.76 12.81
CA GLU A 52 1.46 -0.51 12.08
C GLU A 52 0.13 0.21 11.96
N THR A 53 0.20 1.51 11.70
CA THR A 53 -1.02 2.32 11.57
C THR A 53 -1.74 1.97 10.27
N PRO A 54 -3.06 2.24 10.19
CA PRO A 54 -3.79 2.02 8.93
C PRO A 54 -3.21 2.82 7.76
N HIS A 55 -2.78 4.05 8.01
CA HIS A 55 -2.17 4.88 6.97
C HIS A 55 -0.88 4.25 6.45
N ALA A 56 -0.01 3.79 7.36
CA ALA A 56 1.24 3.15 6.98
C ALA A 56 0.98 1.85 6.23
N TYR A 57 -0.01 1.08 6.66
CA TYR A 57 -0.37 -0.16 6.00
C TYR A 57 -0.81 0.08 4.55
N LEU A 58 -1.70 1.06 4.35
CA LEU A 58 -2.19 1.37 3.01
C LEU A 58 -1.06 1.86 2.12
N LEU A 59 -0.19 2.71 2.63
CA LEU A 59 0.97 3.20 1.87
C LEU A 59 1.89 2.05 1.48
N THR A 60 2.17 1.14 2.41
CA THR A 60 3.02 -0.02 2.13
C THR A 60 2.44 -0.87 1.00
N ARG A 61 1.12 -1.12 1.03
CA ARG A 61 0.47 -1.90 -0.04
C ARG A 61 0.64 -1.22 -1.40
N ARG A 62 0.47 0.09 -1.44
CA ARG A 62 0.63 0.86 -2.67
C ARG A 62 2.06 0.80 -3.18
N LEU A 63 3.03 0.94 -2.29
CA LEU A 63 4.44 0.90 -2.67
C LEU A 63 4.88 -0.50 -3.14
N GLU A 64 4.39 -1.55 -2.49
CA GLU A 64 4.68 -2.91 -2.91
C GLU A 64 4.14 -3.18 -4.31
N ARG A 65 2.93 -2.70 -4.60
CA ARG A 65 2.35 -2.87 -5.93
C ARG A 65 3.13 -2.05 -6.95
N ALA A 66 3.55 -0.84 -6.58
CA ALA A 66 4.37 -0.02 -7.47
C ALA A 66 5.68 -0.72 -7.82
N ALA A 67 6.33 -1.34 -6.84
CA ALA A 67 7.56 -2.08 -7.08
C ALA A 67 7.33 -3.23 -8.06
N ALA A 68 6.22 -3.94 -7.92
CA ALA A 68 5.87 -5.02 -8.84
C ALA A 68 5.66 -4.50 -10.25
N LEU A 69 5.00 -3.36 -10.41
CA LEU A 69 4.77 -2.75 -11.72
C LEU A 69 6.07 -2.24 -12.34
N LEU A 70 6.97 -1.72 -11.53
CA LEU A 70 8.29 -1.30 -12.03
C LEU A 70 9.08 -2.47 -12.61
N ARG A 71 8.96 -3.65 -11.99
CA ARG A 71 9.64 -4.85 -12.48
C ARG A 71 8.95 -5.50 -13.66
N ALA A 72 7.63 -5.39 -13.72
CA ALA A 72 6.84 -6.15 -14.69
C ALA A 72 6.45 -5.37 -15.94
N THR A 73 6.52 -4.05 -15.92
CA THR A 73 6.05 -3.21 -17.03
C THR A 73 7.07 -2.12 -17.34
N ASP A 74 6.90 -1.50 -18.51
CA ASP A 74 7.68 -0.33 -18.90
C ASP A 74 6.91 0.97 -18.70
N ARG A 75 5.81 0.93 -17.95
CA ARG A 75 5.00 2.12 -17.68
C ARG A 75 5.83 3.17 -16.95
N SER A 76 5.53 4.44 -17.20
CA SER A 76 6.29 5.52 -16.58
C SER A 76 6.10 5.53 -15.06
N VAL A 77 7.06 6.12 -14.36
CA VAL A 77 6.96 6.28 -12.91
C VAL A 77 5.70 7.07 -12.55
N ALA A 78 5.38 8.11 -13.32
CA ALA A 78 4.17 8.90 -13.07
C ALA A 78 2.90 8.06 -13.24
N ASP A 79 2.83 7.23 -14.28
CA ASP A 79 1.68 6.36 -14.49
C ASP A 79 1.52 5.36 -13.37
N ILE A 80 2.63 4.77 -12.93
CA ILE A 80 2.61 3.80 -11.83
C ILE A 80 2.13 4.48 -10.55
N CYS A 81 2.64 5.68 -10.26
CA CYS A 81 2.24 6.44 -9.09
C CYS A 81 0.72 6.60 -9.03
N VAL A 82 0.13 7.05 -10.14
CA VAL A 82 -1.32 7.24 -10.21
C VAL A 82 -2.07 5.91 -10.12
N SER A 83 -1.57 4.88 -10.80
CA SER A 83 -2.27 3.61 -10.86
C SER A 83 -2.30 2.87 -9.53
N VAL A 84 -1.42 3.20 -8.59
CA VAL A 84 -1.47 2.60 -7.25
C VAL A 84 -2.15 3.51 -6.23
N GLY A 85 -2.78 4.59 -6.69
CA GLY A 85 -3.59 5.45 -5.83
C GLY A 85 -2.85 6.60 -5.18
N LEU A 86 -1.65 6.92 -5.65
CA LEU A 86 -0.89 8.06 -5.15
C LEU A 86 -1.03 9.23 -6.12
N THR A 87 -0.89 10.46 -5.62
CA THR A 87 -1.15 11.64 -6.42
C THR A 87 0.08 12.51 -6.64
N SER A 88 1.12 12.34 -5.84
CA SER A 88 2.32 13.16 -5.93
C SER A 88 3.52 12.28 -6.22
N VAL A 89 4.14 12.49 -7.37
CA VAL A 89 5.34 11.74 -7.74
C VAL A 89 6.48 12.03 -6.76
N GLY A 90 6.60 13.27 -6.29
CA GLY A 90 7.62 13.62 -5.31
C GLY A 90 7.46 12.87 -4.01
N SER A 91 6.25 12.85 -3.46
CA SER A 91 5.97 12.10 -2.24
C SER A 91 6.13 10.60 -2.45
N PHE A 92 5.70 10.10 -3.60
CA PHE A 92 5.87 8.71 -3.97
C PHE A 92 7.36 8.33 -3.99
N THR A 93 8.17 9.14 -4.63
CA THR A 93 9.61 8.89 -4.73
C THR A 93 10.25 8.85 -3.33
N THR A 94 9.88 9.80 -2.47
CA THR A 94 10.41 9.86 -1.11
C THR A 94 10.02 8.62 -0.31
N SER A 95 8.74 8.24 -0.36
CA SER A 95 8.24 7.08 0.36
C SER A 95 8.83 5.78 -0.18
N PHE A 96 8.94 5.68 -1.50
CA PHE A 96 9.52 4.50 -2.15
C PHE A 96 10.97 4.33 -1.72
N ARG A 97 11.73 5.42 -1.73
CA ARG A 97 13.13 5.38 -1.35
C ARG A 97 13.29 4.99 0.12
N ARG A 98 12.40 5.47 0.98
CA ARG A 98 12.44 5.11 2.40
C ARG A 98 12.20 3.62 2.60
N MET A 99 11.31 3.04 1.82
CA MET A 99 10.97 1.62 1.97
C MET A 99 11.97 0.70 1.29
N PHE A 100 12.39 1.04 0.08
CA PHE A 100 13.23 0.15 -0.74
C PHE A 100 14.70 0.56 -0.82
N GLY A 101 15.08 1.69 -0.25
CA GLY A 101 16.46 2.14 -0.23
C GLY A 101 16.93 2.77 -1.52
N THR A 102 16.08 2.90 -2.52
CA THR A 102 16.46 3.45 -3.82
C THR A 102 15.23 4.11 -4.46
N THR A 103 15.46 4.96 -5.47
CA THR A 103 14.37 5.62 -6.19
C THR A 103 13.65 4.64 -7.12
N PRO A 104 12.40 4.93 -7.51
CA PRO A 104 11.71 4.07 -8.48
C PRO A 104 12.49 3.86 -9.78
N THR A 105 13.11 4.90 -10.31
CA THR A 105 13.89 4.80 -11.54
C THR A 105 15.10 3.89 -11.35
N ALA A 106 15.85 4.08 -10.27
CA ALA A 106 17.01 3.25 -9.98
C ALA A 106 16.60 1.80 -9.69
N TYR A 107 15.47 1.62 -9.04
CA TYR A 107 14.94 0.29 -8.75
C TYR A 107 14.66 -0.47 -10.06
N ARG A 108 13.99 0.19 -11.02
CA ARG A 108 13.72 -0.43 -12.32
C ARG A 108 15.01 -0.76 -13.06
N ALA A 109 16.00 0.12 -13.00
CA ALA A 109 17.27 -0.13 -13.67
C ALA A 109 17.96 -1.37 -13.12
N ALA A 110 17.80 -1.63 -11.82
CA ALA A 110 18.36 -2.83 -11.20
C ALA A 110 17.51 -4.09 -11.49
N PHE A 111 16.21 -3.91 -11.75
CA PHE A 111 15.29 -5.02 -12.00
C PHE A 111 14.46 -4.74 -13.24
N PRO A 112 15.07 -4.76 -14.44
CA PRO A 112 14.36 -4.41 -15.67
C PRO A 112 13.25 -5.41 -15.99
N PRO A 113 12.16 -4.95 -16.63
CA PRO A 113 11.06 -5.82 -16.99
C PRO A 113 11.52 -6.96 -17.88
N ALA A 114 11.14 -8.19 -17.52
CA ALA A 114 11.52 -9.36 -18.29
C ALA A 114 10.97 -9.36 -19.72
N ALA A 115 9.81 -8.73 -19.91
CA ALA A 115 9.19 -8.65 -21.21
C ALA A 115 10.04 -7.91 -22.23
N THR A 116 10.96 -7.05 -21.77
CA THR A 116 11.79 -6.27 -22.66
C THR A 116 12.63 -7.15 -23.58
N TRP A 117 13.15 -8.24 -23.05
CA TRP A 117 13.98 -9.06 -23.88
C TRP A 117 13.33 -10.33 -24.38
N ALA A 118 12.09 -10.52 -24.02
CA ALA A 118 11.30 -11.54 -24.67
C ALA A 118 11.02 -11.17 -26.13
N GLN A 119 11.24 -9.92 -26.50
CA GLN A 119 11.01 -9.45 -27.85
C GLN A 119 12.26 -9.53 -28.72
N VAL A 120 13.35 -9.87 -28.11
CA VAL A 120 14.59 -10.03 -28.84
C VAL A 120 14.66 -11.43 -29.44
#